data_3c6bff6676498d1733850368090aa31a
#
_entry.id   3c6bff6676498d1733850368090aa31a
#
_cell.length_a   1.000
_cell.length_b   1.000
_cell.length_c   1.000
_cell.angle_alpha   90.00
_cell.angle_beta   90.00
_cell.angle_gamma   90.00
#
_symmetry.space_group_name_H-M   'P 1'
#
loop_
_entity.id
_entity.type
_entity.pdbx_description
1 polymer ?
#
loop_
_entity_poly.entity_id
_entity_poly.type
_entity_poly.pdbx_seq_one_letter_code
_entity_poly.pdbx_strand_id
1 'polypeptide(L)'
;GFETITATLDGIIDHTDSIGDAGRYGKGDLQWMTAGSGIQHAEMFPLVNADEENPLRFFQIWLNLPSWKKMSEPDFVMHWKDDVKIRKGKEYEIVVWVGQFGDVKVNSNLSATPKNSWASDEANDVGVFYVEMYAEKSREEVRVPKARIESEANRYLYFVEGEEMMINGREKIQKRTGCELDASQSFTVKCTKLSQSQESIRDSDRSRSSSSSGKNKCAFLILQGRPIGEPIRSSGPMVMNTNE
;
A
#
# COMPACT_ATOMS: atom_id res chain seq x y z
N GLY A 1 -19.69 -6.43 -4.83
CA GLY A 1 -18.32 -6.69 -5.21
C GLY A 1 -17.38 -5.52 -4.96
N PHE A 2 -16.14 -5.82 -4.66
CA PHE A 2 -15.03 -4.89 -4.46
C PHE A 2 -13.70 -5.62 -4.73
N GLU A 3 -12.60 -4.94 -4.52
CA GLU A 3 -11.26 -5.47 -4.75
C GLU A 3 -10.44 -5.39 -3.48
N THR A 4 -9.56 -6.36 -3.28
CA THR A 4 -8.52 -6.34 -2.24
C THR A 4 -7.15 -6.22 -2.88
N ILE A 5 -6.34 -5.31 -2.36
CA ILE A 5 -4.94 -5.13 -2.72
C ILE A 5 -4.13 -5.44 -1.47
N THR A 6 -3.43 -6.57 -1.48
CA THR A 6 -2.59 -7.02 -0.36
C THR A 6 -1.14 -6.72 -0.68
N ALA A 7 -0.60 -5.67 -0.08
CA ALA A 7 0.79 -5.24 -0.28
C ALA A 7 1.65 -5.71 0.88
N THR A 8 2.49 -6.69 0.66
CA THR A 8 3.35 -7.27 1.71
C THR A 8 4.62 -6.48 1.90
N LEU A 9 5.02 -6.29 3.14
CA LEU A 9 6.32 -5.70 3.52
C LEU A 9 7.25 -6.78 4.07
N ASP A 10 6.79 -7.51 5.07
CA ASP A 10 7.52 -8.61 5.71
C ASP A 10 6.63 -9.83 5.81
N GLY A 11 7.25 -11.01 5.87
CA GLY A 11 6.55 -12.29 6.01
C GLY A 11 6.08 -12.88 4.70
N ILE A 12 5.27 -13.94 4.83
CA ILE A 12 4.77 -14.75 3.72
C ILE A 12 3.29 -15.02 3.94
N ILE A 13 2.53 -15.00 2.86
CA ILE A 13 1.09 -15.31 2.83
C ILE A 13 0.87 -16.43 1.81
N ASP A 14 0.12 -17.45 2.21
CA ASP A 14 -0.40 -18.50 1.31
C ASP A 14 -1.86 -18.20 1.04
N HIS A 15 -2.22 -18.02 -0.22
CA HIS A 15 -3.57 -17.79 -0.69
C HIS A 15 -4.13 -18.99 -1.42
N THR A 16 -5.43 -19.24 -1.25
CA THR A 16 -6.22 -20.15 -2.07
C THR A 16 -7.65 -19.64 -2.17
N ASP A 17 -8.30 -19.88 -3.29
CA ASP A 17 -9.64 -19.37 -3.53
C ASP A 17 -10.58 -20.33 -4.29
N SER A 18 -11.85 -19.93 -4.39
CA SER A 18 -12.93 -20.75 -4.96
C SER A 18 -12.92 -20.84 -6.48
N ILE A 19 -12.11 -20.05 -7.18
CA ILE A 19 -11.96 -20.14 -8.64
C ILE A 19 -10.75 -20.98 -9.04
N GLY A 20 -9.98 -21.47 -8.06
CA GLY A 20 -8.87 -22.40 -8.25
C GLY A 20 -7.50 -21.72 -8.26
N ASP A 21 -7.43 -20.43 -7.97
CA ASP A 21 -6.15 -19.76 -7.82
C ASP A 21 -5.55 -20.08 -6.45
N ALA A 22 -4.24 -20.32 -6.45
CA ALA A 22 -3.47 -20.56 -5.25
C ALA A 22 -2.03 -20.10 -5.43
N GLY A 23 -1.43 -19.58 -4.37
CA GLY A 23 -0.06 -19.10 -4.45
C GLY A 23 0.53 -18.68 -3.13
N ARG A 24 1.86 -18.64 -3.09
CA ARG A 24 2.64 -18.09 -1.99
C ARG A 24 3.29 -16.80 -2.44
N TYR A 25 3.13 -15.74 -1.65
CA TYR A 25 3.71 -14.43 -1.93
C TYR A 25 4.13 -13.74 -0.62
N GLY A 26 4.94 -12.70 -0.71
CA GLY A 26 5.40 -11.96 0.47
C GLY A 26 6.62 -11.10 0.19
N LYS A 27 7.15 -10.45 1.22
CA LYS A 27 8.44 -9.74 1.20
C LYS A 27 8.58 -8.71 0.08
N GLY A 28 7.51 -7.95 -0.20
CA GLY A 28 7.47 -6.91 -1.23
C GLY A 28 6.58 -7.21 -2.42
N ASP A 29 6.03 -8.42 -2.52
CA ASP A 29 5.03 -8.77 -3.53
C ASP A 29 3.69 -8.09 -3.21
N LEU A 30 2.87 -7.92 -4.24
CA LEU A 30 1.51 -7.39 -4.12
C LEU A 30 0.54 -8.33 -4.84
N GLN A 31 -0.50 -8.73 -4.13
CA GLN A 31 -1.64 -9.45 -4.68
C GLN A 31 -2.80 -8.47 -4.92
N TRP A 32 -3.42 -8.54 -6.06
CA TRP A 32 -4.61 -7.78 -6.37
C TRP A 32 -5.73 -8.70 -6.85
N MET A 33 -6.79 -8.79 -6.08
CA MET A 33 -7.93 -9.64 -6.35
C MET A 33 -9.20 -8.80 -6.54
N THR A 34 -9.85 -8.95 -7.67
CA THR A 34 -11.21 -8.46 -7.91
C THR A 34 -12.19 -9.54 -7.49
N ALA A 35 -12.94 -9.34 -6.41
CA ALA A 35 -13.95 -10.30 -6.00
C ALA A 35 -15.18 -10.31 -6.93
N GLY A 36 -15.51 -9.19 -7.56
CA GLY A 36 -16.57 -9.10 -8.54
C GLY A 36 -17.90 -9.68 -8.05
N SER A 37 -18.43 -10.67 -8.76
CA SER A 37 -19.67 -11.37 -8.44
C SER A 37 -19.60 -12.22 -7.15
N GLY A 38 -18.38 -12.45 -6.65
CA GLY A 38 -18.11 -13.13 -5.38
C GLY A 38 -17.00 -14.16 -5.50
N ILE A 39 -16.16 -14.19 -4.48
CA ILE A 39 -15.09 -15.16 -4.32
C ILE A 39 -14.98 -15.56 -2.85
N GLN A 40 -14.78 -16.83 -2.59
CA GLN A 40 -14.39 -17.33 -1.28
C GLN A 40 -12.91 -17.62 -1.30
N HIS A 41 -12.18 -17.12 -0.30
CA HIS A 41 -10.74 -17.34 -0.23
C HIS A 41 -10.30 -17.62 1.20
N ALA A 42 -9.11 -18.17 1.32
CA ALA A 42 -8.40 -18.34 2.58
C ALA A 42 -6.99 -17.80 2.44
N GLU A 43 -6.56 -17.09 3.46
CA GLU A 43 -5.17 -16.63 3.60
C GLU A 43 -4.56 -17.30 4.85
N MET A 44 -3.41 -17.92 4.66
CA MET A 44 -2.65 -18.56 5.73
C MET A 44 -1.32 -17.85 5.91
N PHE A 45 -0.87 -17.79 7.14
CA PHE A 45 0.38 -17.12 7.53
C PHE A 45 1.36 -18.19 8.04
N PRO A 46 2.16 -18.80 7.16
CA PRO A 46 3.00 -19.92 7.54
C PRO A 46 4.12 -19.49 8.49
N LEU A 47 4.28 -20.25 9.56
CA LEU A 47 5.40 -20.11 10.50
C LEU A 47 6.58 -20.91 9.96
N VAL A 48 7.42 -20.27 9.14
CA VAL A 48 8.53 -20.93 8.43
C VAL A 48 9.77 -21.10 9.29
N ASN A 49 9.91 -20.28 10.35
CA ASN A 49 10.99 -20.41 11.32
C ASN A 49 10.44 -21.13 12.55
N ALA A 50 11.13 -22.19 12.96
CA ALA A 50 10.75 -22.97 14.14
C ALA A 50 11.23 -22.32 15.45
N ASP A 51 12.41 -21.72 15.43
CA ASP A 51 13.13 -21.23 16.62
C ASP A 51 13.30 -19.71 16.64
N GLU A 52 12.77 -19.01 15.64
CA GLU A 52 12.84 -17.55 15.53
C GLU A 52 11.45 -16.95 15.30
N GLU A 53 11.35 -15.63 15.44
CA GLU A 53 10.12 -14.89 15.13
C GLU A 53 9.78 -15.01 13.63
N ASN A 54 8.48 -15.05 13.36
CA ASN A 54 7.93 -15.03 12.00
C ASN A 54 7.17 -13.70 11.80
N PRO A 55 7.89 -12.59 11.59
CA PRO A 55 7.25 -11.30 11.44
C PRO A 55 6.39 -11.27 10.18
N LEU A 56 5.17 -10.74 10.31
CA LEU A 56 4.27 -10.52 9.20
C LEU A 56 3.80 -9.07 9.23
N ARG A 57 3.98 -8.37 8.13
CA ARG A 57 3.57 -6.98 7.97
C ARG A 57 3.10 -6.73 6.55
N PHE A 58 1.86 -6.30 6.40
CA PHE A 58 1.25 -6.00 5.11
C PHE A 58 0.15 -4.96 5.25
N PHE A 59 -0.25 -4.40 4.13
CA PHE A 59 -1.47 -3.60 4.00
C PHE A 59 -2.51 -4.42 3.24
N GLN A 60 -3.75 -4.40 3.74
CA GLN A 60 -4.89 -4.83 2.95
C GLN A 60 -5.74 -3.60 2.63
N ILE A 61 -5.75 -3.22 1.38
CA ILE A 61 -6.42 -2.03 0.87
C ILE A 61 -7.65 -2.48 0.10
N TRP A 62 -8.80 -1.90 0.41
CA TRP A 62 -10.03 -2.17 -0.29
C TRP A 62 -10.27 -1.08 -1.31
N LEU A 63 -10.38 -1.47 -2.58
CA LEU A 63 -10.78 -0.60 -3.68
C LEU A 63 -12.18 -0.98 -4.12
N ASN A 64 -13.12 -0.03 -4.03
CA ASN A 64 -14.51 -0.27 -4.40
C ASN A 64 -14.68 -0.37 -5.93
N LEU A 65 -15.72 -1.07 -6.36
CA LEU A 65 -16.16 -1.14 -7.75
C LEU A 65 -17.43 -0.32 -7.97
N PRO A 66 -17.58 0.34 -9.12
CA PRO A 66 -18.83 0.98 -9.49
C PRO A 66 -19.95 -0.07 -9.71
N SER A 67 -21.20 0.35 -9.62
CA SER A 67 -22.37 -0.54 -9.66
C SER A 67 -22.35 -1.50 -10.84
N TRP A 68 -22.00 -1.03 -12.04
CA TRP A 68 -21.94 -1.83 -13.26
C TRP A 68 -20.78 -2.83 -13.34
N LYS A 69 -19.82 -2.75 -12.41
CA LYS A 69 -18.69 -3.70 -12.29
C LYS A 69 -18.77 -4.60 -11.05
N LYS A 70 -19.72 -4.36 -10.16
CA LYS A 70 -19.81 -5.14 -8.92
C LYS A 70 -20.09 -6.63 -9.12
N MET A 71 -20.76 -6.98 -10.20
CA MET A 71 -21.08 -8.37 -10.57
C MET A 71 -20.19 -8.87 -11.73
N SER A 72 -19.03 -8.24 -11.94
CA SER A 72 -18.07 -8.72 -12.93
C SER A 72 -17.48 -10.08 -12.54
N GLU A 73 -16.89 -10.76 -13.51
CA GLU A 73 -16.10 -11.97 -13.24
C GLU A 73 -14.95 -11.65 -12.28
N PRO A 74 -14.70 -12.52 -11.31
CA PRO A 74 -13.51 -12.44 -10.48
C PRO A 74 -12.23 -12.42 -11.31
N ASP A 75 -11.20 -11.75 -10.79
CA ASP A 75 -9.92 -11.62 -11.48
C ASP A 75 -8.80 -11.50 -10.46
N PHE A 76 -7.61 -11.94 -10.82
CA PHE A 76 -6.48 -12.03 -9.90
C PHE A 76 -5.19 -11.65 -10.63
N VAL A 77 -4.42 -10.75 -10.03
CA VAL A 77 -3.13 -10.29 -10.58
C VAL A 77 -2.08 -10.30 -9.49
N MET A 78 -0.90 -10.84 -9.82
CA MET A 78 0.28 -10.75 -8.97
C MET A 78 1.27 -9.74 -9.52
N HIS A 79 1.79 -8.89 -8.63
CA HIS A 79 2.94 -8.05 -8.91
C HIS A 79 4.09 -8.53 -8.04
N TRP A 80 5.06 -9.16 -8.67
CA TRP A 80 6.24 -9.62 -7.97
C TRP A 80 7.14 -8.46 -7.59
N LYS A 81 7.82 -8.56 -6.47
CA LYS A 81 8.71 -7.53 -5.93
C LYS A 81 9.66 -6.93 -6.97
N ASP A 82 10.21 -7.77 -7.82
CA ASP A 82 11.20 -7.34 -8.84
C ASP A 82 10.55 -6.50 -9.96
N ASP A 83 9.23 -6.58 -10.12
CA ASP A 83 8.46 -5.80 -11.08
C ASP A 83 7.91 -4.50 -10.49
N VAL A 84 7.85 -4.40 -9.16
CA VAL A 84 7.36 -3.22 -8.44
C VAL A 84 8.32 -2.05 -8.65
N LYS A 85 7.79 -0.90 -9.01
CA LYS A 85 8.60 0.30 -9.27
C LYS A 85 8.99 0.99 -7.97
N ILE A 86 10.29 1.22 -7.82
CA ILE A 86 10.86 1.91 -6.67
C ILE A 86 11.64 3.13 -7.16
N ARG A 87 11.30 4.30 -6.62
CA ARG A 87 12.12 5.50 -6.74
C ARG A 87 12.97 5.66 -5.49
N LYS A 88 14.28 5.72 -5.65
CA LYS A 88 15.23 5.90 -4.56
C LYS A 88 15.74 7.34 -4.51
N GLY A 89 15.61 7.97 -3.35
CA GLY A 89 16.39 9.14 -2.96
C GLY A 89 17.63 8.74 -2.19
N LYS A 90 18.33 9.69 -1.63
CA LYS A 90 19.51 9.42 -0.80
C LYS A 90 19.15 8.77 0.54
N GLU A 91 18.06 9.22 1.15
CA GLU A 91 17.61 8.81 2.47
C GLU A 91 16.12 8.41 2.50
N TYR A 92 15.55 8.10 1.34
CA TYR A 92 14.17 7.60 1.23
C TYR A 92 14.00 6.65 0.04
N GLU A 93 12.97 5.83 0.13
CA GLU A 93 12.47 5.02 -0.97
C GLU A 93 10.97 5.24 -1.13
N ILE A 94 10.51 5.32 -2.38
CA ILE A 94 9.09 5.40 -2.74
C ILE A 94 8.76 4.16 -3.55
N VAL A 95 7.88 3.34 -3.01
CA VAL A 95 7.34 2.16 -3.68
C VAL A 95 6.04 2.57 -4.35
N VAL A 96 5.95 2.41 -5.65
CA VAL A 96 4.76 2.69 -6.46
C VAL A 96 4.08 1.36 -6.75
N TRP A 97 3.08 1.02 -5.96
CA TRP A 97 2.32 -0.21 -6.16
C TRP A 97 1.26 -0.05 -7.24
N VAL A 98 0.59 1.10 -7.29
CA VAL A 98 -0.47 1.39 -8.25
C VAL A 98 -0.33 2.83 -8.73
N GLY A 99 -0.57 3.07 -10.01
CA GLY A 99 -0.68 4.40 -10.60
C GLY A 99 0.64 5.07 -10.93
N GLN A 100 0.70 6.38 -10.75
CA GLN A 100 1.86 7.20 -11.11
C GLN A 100 2.23 8.16 -10.00
N PHE A 101 3.49 8.16 -9.58
CA PHE A 101 4.06 9.10 -8.64
C PHE A 101 5.08 10.00 -9.36
N GLY A 102 4.66 11.20 -9.72
CA GLY A 102 5.48 12.12 -10.53
C GLY A 102 5.84 11.54 -11.88
N ASP A 103 7.13 11.37 -12.13
CA ASP A 103 7.68 10.76 -13.33
C ASP A 103 7.73 9.22 -13.29
N VAL A 104 7.50 8.62 -12.12
CA VAL A 104 7.49 7.16 -11.94
C VAL A 104 6.08 6.63 -12.16
N LYS A 105 5.91 5.90 -13.24
CA LYS A 105 4.66 5.22 -13.59
C LYS A 105 4.85 3.71 -13.52
N VAL A 106 3.89 3.01 -12.95
CA VAL A 106 3.82 1.55 -13.04
C VAL A 106 3.67 1.15 -14.51
N ASN A 107 4.50 0.23 -14.97
CA ASN A 107 4.59 -0.09 -16.39
C ASN A 107 3.34 -0.84 -16.85
N SER A 108 2.62 -0.29 -17.83
CA SER A 108 1.36 -0.86 -18.35
C SER A 108 1.48 -2.29 -18.90
N ASN A 109 2.70 -2.72 -19.22
CA ASN A 109 2.95 -4.06 -19.79
C ASN A 109 3.28 -5.14 -18.75
N LEU A 110 3.64 -4.74 -17.51
CA LEU A 110 4.04 -5.67 -16.43
C LEU A 110 3.12 -5.59 -15.21
N SER A 111 2.29 -4.58 -15.15
CA SER A 111 1.45 -4.28 -14.00
C SER A 111 0.02 -4.06 -14.46
N ALA A 112 -0.53 -5.05 -15.12
CA ALA A 112 -1.94 -5.01 -15.46
C ALA A 112 -2.74 -4.97 -14.16
N THR A 113 -3.55 -3.94 -13.98
CA THR A 113 -4.63 -3.99 -13.01
C THR A 113 -5.62 -5.08 -13.45
N PRO A 114 -6.37 -5.69 -12.54
CA PRO A 114 -7.49 -6.51 -12.94
C PRO A 114 -8.36 -5.75 -13.96
N LYS A 115 -8.80 -6.43 -15.02
CA LYS A 115 -9.48 -5.78 -16.18
C LYS A 115 -10.75 -4.99 -15.80
N ASN A 116 -11.41 -5.42 -14.72
CA ASN A 116 -12.64 -4.80 -14.22
C ASN A 116 -12.38 -3.81 -13.09
N SER A 117 -11.13 -3.60 -12.68
CA SER A 117 -10.77 -2.65 -11.63
C SER A 117 -11.19 -1.22 -11.97
N TRP A 118 -11.52 -0.44 -10.93
CA TRP A 118 -11.64 1.02 -11.06
C TRP A 118 -10.33 1.66 -11.50
N ALA A 119 -9.21 1.07 -11.11
CA ALA A 119 -7.88 1.53 -11.47
C ALA A 119 -7.47 1.18 -12.92
N SER A 120 -8.24 0.35 -13.64
CA SER A 120 -7.93 0.00 -15.03
C SER A 120 -8.08 1.19 -16.00
N ASP A 121 -8.87 2.18 -15.62
CA ASP A 121 -8.97 3.45 -16.33
C ASP A 121 -8.04 4.49 -15.70
N GLU A 122 -7.05 4.92 -16.45
CA GLU A 122 -6.07 5.93 -16.01
C GLU A 122 -6.74 7.28 -15.66
N ALA A 123 -7.93 7.57 -16.19
CA ALA A 123 -8.68 8.76 -15.86
C ALA A 123 -9.18 8.76 -14.40
N ASN A 124 -9.19 7.63 -13.73
CA ASN A 124 -9.56 7.54 -12.32
C ASN A 124 -8.40 7.84 -11.36
N ASP A 125 -7.18 7.95 -11.89
CA ASP A 125 -5.96 8.34 -11.16
C ASP A 125 -5.77 7.60 -9.83
N VAL A 126 -6.10 6.30 -9.82
CA VAL A 126 -5.90 5.47 -8.63
C VAL A 126 -4.41 5.32 -8.38
N GLY A 127 -4.00 5.64 -7.15
CA GLY A 127 -2.61 5.57 -6.72
C GLY A 127 -2.48 4.97 -5.33
N VAL A 128 -1.51 4.07 -5.19
CA VAL A 128 -1.11 3.48 -3.91
C VAL A 128 0.40 3.57 -3.81
N PHE A 129 0.88 4.42 -2.89
CA PHE A 129 2.29 4.74 -2.75
C PHE A 129 2.73 4.54 -1.31
N TYR A 130 3.80 3.79 -1.13
CA TYR A 130 4.41 3.60 0.18
C TYR A 130 5.79 4.26 0.21
N VAL A 131 6.04 5.05 1.24
CA VAL A 131 7.28 5.83 1.36
C VAL A 131 7.97 5.47 2.67
N GLU A 132 9.25 5.14 2.59
CA GLU A 132 10.14 4.95 3.73
C GLU A 132 11.22 6.02 3.74
N MET A 133 11.49 6.60 4.91
CA MET A 133 12.53 7.60 5.15
C MET A 133 13.43 7.12 6.29
N TYR A 134 14.76 7.21 6.15
CA TYR A 134 15.73 6.51 6.99
C TYR A 134 16.55 7.38 7.93
N ALA A 135 16.43 8.71 7.91
CA ALA A 135 17.26 9.59 8.71
C ALA A 135 16.48 10.65 9.48
N GLU A 136 16.68 10.72 10.81
CA GLU A 136 16.04 11.71 11.70
C GLU A 136 16.44 13.17 11.43
N LYS A 137 17.66 13.38 10.98
CA LYS A 137 18.21 14.71 10.73
C LYS A 137 18.46 14.95 9.25
N SER A 138 17.80 14.16 8.42
CA SER A 138 17.85 14.35 6.99
C SER A 138 17.41 15.76 6.63
N ARG A 139 18.15 16.39 5.74
CA ARG A 139 17.68 17.59 5.06
C ARG A 139 16.76 17.23 3.89
N GLU A 140 16.68 15.95 3.54
CA GLU A 140 15.81 15.49 2.46
C GLU A 140 14.34 15.55 2.87
N GLU A 141 13.57 16.07 1.95
CA GLU A 141 12.12 16.06 1.99
C GLU A 141 11.62 15.23 0.80
N VAL A 142 10.63 14.40 1.05
CA VAL A 142 9.91 13.75 -0.03
C VAL A 142 8.88 14.70 -0.57
N ARG A 143 9.03 15.11 -1.83
CA ARG A 143 8.01 15.88 -2.53
C ARG A 143 6.97 14.95 -3.12
N VAL A 144 5.74 15.06 -2.64
CA VAL A 144 4.57 14.37 -3.18
C VAL A 144 3.95 15.27 -4.24
N PRO A 145 3.86 14.82 -5.49
CA PRO A 145 3.26 15.62 -6.57
C PRO A 145 1.75 15.77 -6.37
N LYS A 146 1.15 16.76 -7.00
CA LYS A 146 -0.31 16.83 -7.11
C LYS A 146 -0.87 15.63 -7.90
N ALA A 147 -2.15 15.31 -7.69
CA ALA A 147 -2.83 14.32 -8.50
C ALA A 147 -2.93 14.77 -9.96
N ARG A 148 -3.05 13.84 -10.89
CA ARG A 148 -3.21 14.17 -12.31
C ARG A 148 -4.57 14.80 -12.60
N ILE A 149 -5.62 14.32 -11.93
CA ILE A 149 -7.00 14.84 -12.02
C ILE A 149 -7.32 15.91 -10.97
N GLU A 150 -6.30 16.37 -10.25
CA GLU A 150 -6.33 17.49 -9.30
C GLU A 150 -7.56 17.50 -8.37
N SER A 151 -8.50 18.41 -8.59
CA SER A 151 -9.66 18.61 -7.71
C SER A 151 -10.71 17.49 -7.75
N GLU A 152 -10.57 16.51 -8.65
CA GLU A 152 -11.50 15.38 -8.74
C GLU A 152 -11.02 14.15 -7.95
N ALA A 153 -9.79 14.15 -7.44
CA ALA A 153 -9.28 13.04 -6.65
C ALA A 153 -9.45 13.25 -5.15
N ASN A 154 -9.81 12.20 -4.45
CA ASN A 154 -9.59 12.10 -3.01
C ASN A 154 -8.16 11.66 -2.77
N ARG A 155 -7.53 12.20 -1.72
CA ARG A 155 -6.19 11.83 -1.32
C ARG A 155 -6.08 11.74 0.19
N TYR A 156 -5.51 10.63 0.65
CA TYR A 156 -5.25 10.38 2.07
C TYR A 156 -3.80 9.97 2.29
N LEU A 157 -3.23 10.42 3.40
CA LEU A 157 -1.94 9.98 3.89
C LEU A 157 -2.12 9.31 5.24
N TYR A 158 -1.56 8.12 5.39
CA TYR A 158 -1.48 7.39 6.66
C TYR A 158 -0.04 7.34 7.15
N PHE A 159 0.22 7.91 8.33
CA PHE A 159 1.51 7.81 8.97
C PHE A 159 1.62 6.46 9.72
N VAL A 160 2.39 5.55 9.15
CA VAL A 160 2.44 4.14 9.56
C VAL A 160 3.50 3.89 10.62
N GLU A 161 4.71 4.39 10.40
CA GLU A 161 5.88 4.12 11.24
C GLU A 161 6.72 5.38 11.43
N GLY A 162 7.30 5.55 12.61
CA GLY A 162 7.95 6.76 13.06
C GLY A 162 7.22 7.34 14.27
N GLU A 163 7.70 8.45 14.81
CA GLU A 163 7.05 9.14 15.94
C GLU A 163 6.43 10.47 15.50
N GLU A 164 7.12 11.24 14.66
CA GLU A 164 6.64 12.52 14.16
C GLU A 164 7.13 12.77 12.74
N MET A 165 6.26 13.28 11.90
CA MET A 165 6.62 13.85 10.61
C MET A 165 6.02 15.24 10.43
N MET A 166 6.55 16.01 9.48
CA MET A 166 6.12 17.36 9.19
C MET A 166 5.72 17.47 7.72
N ILE A 167 4.56 18.04 7.47
CA ILE A 167 4.05 18.37 6.13
C ILE A 167 4.29 19.85 5.86
N ASN A 168 4.85 20.18 4.69
CA ASN A 168 5.14 21.54 4.23
C ASN A 168 5.93 22.40 5.25
N GLY A 169 6.73 21.76 6.09
CA GLY A 169 7.49 22.43 7.13
C GLY A 169 6.65 23.11 8.23
N ARG A 170 5.35 22.82 8.31
CA ARG A 170 4.41 23.50 9.23
C ARG A 170 3.57 22.53 10.05
N GLU A 171 2.90 21.59 9.39
CA GLU A 171 1.93 20.70 10.02
C GLU A 171 2.63 19.46 10.60
N LYS A 172 2.57 19.31 11.91
CA LYS A 172 3.11 18.15 12.61
C LYS A 172 2.08 17.02 12.66
N ILE A 173 2.49 15.86 12.21
CA ILE A 173 1.67 14.66 12.21
C ILE A 173 2.32 13.62 13.13
N GLN A 174 1.52 13.11 14.06
CA GLN A 174 1.92 12.08 15.00
C GLN A 174 1.67 10.68 14.42
N LYS A 175 2.39 9.72 14.92
CA LYS A 175 2.23 8.30 14.60
C LYS A 175 0.78 7.83 14.60
N ARG A 176 0.41 6.99 13.65
CA ARG A 176 -0.92 6.40 13.47
C ARG A 176 -2.03 7.41 13.17
N THR A 177 -1.67 8.52 12.58
CA THR A 177 -2.63 9.53 12.12
C THR A 177 -2.87 9.37 10.64
N GLY A 178 -4.15 9.47 10.23
CA GLY A 178 -4.57 9.63 8.84
C GLY A 178 -4.92 11.09 8.58
N CYS A 179 -4.55 11.60 7.41
CA CYS A 179 -4.81 12.97 6.97
C CYS A 179 -5.47 12.95 5.60
N GLU A 180 -6.56 13.67 5.47
CA GLU A 180 -7.10 14.05 4.16
C GLU A 180 -6.29 15.21 3.60
N LEU A 181 -5.96 15.14 2.33
CA LEU A 181 -5.09 16.11 1.67
C LEU A 181 -5.74 16.66 0.41
N ASP A 182 -5.50 17.92 0.12
CA ASP A 182 -5.89 18.53 -1.15
C ASP A 182 -5.08 17.91 -2.30
N ALA A 183 -5.75 17.12 -3.12
CA ALA A 183 -5.13 16.43 -4.24
C ALA A 183 -4.63 17.37 -5.35
N SER A 184 -5.16 18.59 -5.41
CA SER A 184 -4.73 19.63 -6.36
C SER A 184 -3.38 20.25 -6.03
N GLN A 185 -2.88 20.00 -4.81
CA GLN A 185 -1.63 20.57 -4.31
C GLN A 185 -0.52 19.53 -4.24
N SER A 186 0.70 19.96 -4.55
CA SER A 186 1.89 19.22 -4.16
C SER A 186 2.29 19.61 -2.74
N PHE A 187 2.87 18.68 -2.00
CA PHE A 187 3.36 18.94 -0.65
C PHE A 187 4.69 18.25 -0.39
N THR A 188 5.37 18.64 0.66
CA THR A 188 6.59 17.98 1.11
C THR A 188 6.36 17.27 2.43
N VAL A 189 7.04 16.14 2.61
CA VAL A 189 7.04 15.40 3.86
C VAL A 189 8.48 15.26 4.34
N LYS A 190 8.68 15.55 5.60
CA LYS A 190 9.95 15.37 6.30
C LYS A 190 9.75 14.53 7.55
N CYS A 191 10.59 13.54 7.76
CA CYS A 191 10.64 12.83 9.03
C CYS A 191 11.36 13.72 10.07
N THR A 192 10.69 14.00 11.16
CA THR A 192 11.25 14.81 12.25
C THR A 192 11.65 13.96 13.45
N LYS A 193 11.04 12.78 13.60
CA LYS A 193 11.39 11.84 14.64
C LYS A 193 11.09 10.41 14.21
N LEU A 194 12.14 9.58 14.13
CA LEU A 194 12.04 8.17 13.77
C LEU A 194 11.46 7.33 14.92
N SER A 195 10.96 6.14 14.60
CA SER A 195 10.70 5.13 15.62
C SER A 195 12.03 4.74 16.27
N GLN A 196 12.05 4.68 17.61
CA GLN A 196 13.16 4.05 18.29
C GLN A 196 13.02 2.54 18.07
N SER A 197 14.06 1.88 17.56
CA SER A 197 14.16 0.43 17.62
C SER A 197 14.10 0.05 19.10
N GLN A 198 13.19 -0.83 19.47
CA GLN A 198 13.33 -1.54 20.72
C GLN A 198 14.62 -2.38 20.57
N GLU A 199 15.72 -1.88 21.08
CA GLU A 199 16.87 -2.71 21.38
C GLU A 199 16.38 -3.73 22.41
N SER A 200 16.05 -4.93 21.94
CA SER A 200 15.98 -6.09 22.81
C SER A 200 17.38 -6.27 23.39
N ILE A 201 17.47 -6.02 24.69
CA ILE A 201 18.65 -6.35 25.51
C ILE A 201 18.90 -7.85 25.36
N ARG A 202 19.71 -8.25 24.40
CA ARG A 202 20.48 -9.49 24.37
C ARG A 202 21.74 -9.25 23.55
N ASP A 203 22.76 -8.92 24.30
CA ASP A 203 24.16 -8.97 23.86
C ASP A 203 24.54 -10.43 23.55
N SER A 204 25.44 -10.59 22.58
CA SER A 204 26.11 -11.81 22.10
C SER A 204 25.39 -12.60 21.01
N ASP A 205 25.61 -12.26 19.79
CA ASP A 205 26.16 -13.00 18.66
C ASP A 205 25.85 -12.28 17.33
N ARG A 206 26.78 -11.47 16.91
CA ARG A 206 26.77 -10.87 15.58
C ARG A 206 27.31 -11.87 14.58
N SER A 207 26.45 -12.63 13.90
CA SER A 207 26.78 -13.14 12.57
C SER A 207 25.51 -13.36 11.73
N ARG A 208 25.39 -12.51 10.71
CA ARG A 208 24.67 -12.72 9.45
C ARG A 208 23.16 -12.99 9.45
N SER A 209 22.40 -11.90 9.29
CA SER A 209 21.37 -11.88 8.23
C SER A 209 20.97 -10.44 7.94
N SER A 210 21.07 -10.03 6.70
CA SER A 210 20.68 -8.70 6.20
C SER A 210 19.15 -8.65 6.02
N SER A 211 18.39 -8.62 7.11
CA SER A 211 17.00 -8.22 7.05
C SER A 211 16.92 -6.72 7.34
N SER A 212 16.20 -5.99 6.51
CA SER A 212 16.03 -4.53 6.58
C SER A 212 15.26 -4.04 7.83
N SER A 213 14.95 -4.93 8.78
CA SER A 213 14.11 -4.66 9.95
C SER A 213 14.78 -3.90 11.10
N GLY A 214 16.05 -3.53 10.98
CA GLY A 214 16.80 -2.89 12.06
C GLY A 214 17.10 -1.39 11.91
N LYS A 215 16.64 -0.74 10.85
CA LYS A 215 16.87 0.70 10.66
C LYS A 215 15.72 1.50 11.24
N ASN A 216 16.04 2.48 12.09
CA ASN A 216 15.07 3.50 12.50
C ASN A 216 14.54 4.19 11.24
N LYS A 217 13.23 4.19 11.06
CA LYS A 217 12.59 4.75 9.88
C LYS A 217 11.28 5.46 10.21
N CYS A 218 10.88 6.25 9.27
CA CYS A 218 9.59 6.90 9.19
C CYS A 218 8.90 6.42 7.93
N ALA A 219 7.68 5.95 8.00
CA ALA A 219 6.98 5.44 6.84
C ALA A 219 5.54 5.90 6.78
N PHE A 220 5.06 6.16 5.57
CA PHE A 220 3.67 6.56 5.33
C PHE A 220 3.14 5.95 4.03
N LEU A 221 1.82 5.76 4.02
CA LEU A 221 1.05 5.28 2.88
C LEU A 221 0.23 6.44 2.30
N ILE A 222 0.22 6.59 1.00
CA ILE A 222 -0.68 7.51 0.29
C ILE A 222 -1.64 6.70 -0.55
N LEU A 223 -2.92 6.98 -0.36
CA LEU A 223 -4.01 6.47 -1.17
C LEU A 223 -4.65 7.63 -1.93
N GLN A 224 -4.89 7.42 -3.21
CA GLN A 224 -5.42 8.43 -4.11
C GLN A 224 -6.37 7.81 -5.12
N GLY A 225 -7.36 8.56 -5.58
CA GLY A 225 -8.20 8.18 -6.72
C GLY A 225 -9.45 9.01 -6.85
N ARG A 226 -10.03 8.98 -8.05
CA ARG A 226 -11.35 9.55 -8.31
C ARG A 226 -12.40 8.79 -7.52
N PRO A 227 -13.27 9.46 -6.75
CA PRO A 227 -14.40 8.82 -6.12
C PRO A 227 -15.37 8.27 -7.16
N ILE A 228 -15.92 7.08 -6.91
CA ILE A 228 -16.94 6.48 -7.78
C ILE A 228 -18.23 7.30 -7.75
N GLY A 229 -18.51 7.98 -6.63
CA GLY A 229 -19.67 8.85 -6.49
C GLY A 229 -21.01 8.10 -6.31
N GLU A 230 -20.96 6.81 -5.99
CA GLU A 230 -22.13 5.97 -5.77
C GLU A 230 -22.30 5.61 -4.29
N PRO A 231 -23.51 5.29 -3.84
CA PRO A 231 -23.75 4.81 -2.48
C PRO A 231 -22.95 3.53 -2.18
N ILE A 232 -22.53 3.40 -0.93
CA ILE A 232 -21.86 2.19 -0.43
C ILE A 232 -22.75 1.55 0.62
N ARG A 233 -23.01 0.25 0.48
CA ARG A 233 -23.72 -0.58 1.44
C ARG A 233 -22.87 -1.80 1.76
N SER A 234 -22.51 -1.95 3.03
CA SER A 234 -21.76 -3.10 3.52
C SER A 234 -22.68 -4.02 4.32
N SER A 235 -22.61 -5.31 4.02
CA SER A 235 -23.32 -6.35 4.77
C SER A 235 -22.43 -7.57 4.90
N GLY A 236 -21.91 -7.81 6.11
CA GLY A 236 -20.90 -8.84 6.32
C GLY A 236 -19.71 -8.65 5.36
N PRO A 237 -19.33 -9.67 4.58
CA PRO A 237 -18.20 -9.59 3.66
C PRO A 237 -18.55 -8.93 2.31
N MET A 238 -19.79 -8.44 2.13
CA MET A 238 -20.25 -7.89 0.86
C MET A 238 -20.23 -6.37 0.88
N VAL A 239 -19.80 -5.77 -0.23
CA VAL A 239 -19.86 -4.33 -0.49
C VAL A 239 -20.65 -4.10 -1.78
N MET A 240 -21.81 -3.47 -1.65
CA MET A 240 -22.78 -3.24 -2.73
C MET A 240 -23.19 -1.75 -2.76
N ASN A 241 -24.17 -1.41 -3.62
CA ASN A 241 -24.73 -0.06 -3.72
C ASN A 241 -26.12 0.04 -3.11
N THR A 242 -26.82 -1.09 -2.99
CA THR A 242 -28.17 -1.22 -2.41
C THR A 242 -28.17 -2.25 -1.29
N ASN A 243 -29.25 -2.30 -0.53
CA ASN A 243 -29.45 -3.33 0.51
C ASN A 243 -30.11 -4.61 -0.05
N GLU A 244 -30.40 -4.64 -1.34
CA GLU A 244 -31.04 -5.75 -2.04
C GLU A 244 -30.01 -6.59 -2.79
#